data_915cf58991d030decb69793620ee7dea
#
_entry.id   915cf58991d030decb69793620ee7dea
#
_cell.length_a   1.000
_cell.length_b   1.000
_cell.length_c   1.000
_cell.angle_alpha   90.00
_cell.angle_beta   90.00
_cell.angle_gamma   90.00
#
_symmetry.space_group_name_H-M   'P 1'
#
loop_
_entity.id
_entity.type
_entity.pdbx_description
1 polymer ?
#
loop_
_entity_poly.entity_id
_entity_poly.type
_entity_poly.pdbx_seq_one_letter_code
_entity_poly.pdbx_strand_id
1 'polypeptide(L)'
;MAQATRGRFEARLDAALAGWVLRADRQARAVLWGALALTALALGWAATHLGVNSDNIRMLDEDLPVRQRHDEFARVFPNLTNALLVVVDGPTPEAARRAARALADRLAARADAFSDVFVPGVEPYFERAGLLYRSPDELAALGDQIARVQPFLLALEREPTVANLATLVRVGLDRFDPGATDPATWSAVLDRIHDATVQVYEEYPVAVSWEELLVQGSALKTATRQMIVAEPVLDFASVLPAARPLAALRAEAAALAAPGVRVRVTGNPALNHEEMLALAWDVGVSGLAAFVAVAGLLWLALRSWRLVAAALVTLAVGLAWTTGFASLAVGHLNLVSLTFAVLYIGLGIDFAIHLLMHYTEQRRRGEPHRDALAGASAAVGQELFAASLPIY
;
A
#
# COMPACT_ATOMS: atom_id res chain seq x y z
N MET A 1 34.54 -20.99 45.64
CA MET A 1 33.52 -22.05 45.41
C MET A 1 32.71 -21.82 44.12
N ALA A 2 32.30 -20.61 43.78
CA ALA A 2 31.54 -20.32 42.56
C ALA A 2 32.28 -20.59 41.23
N GLN A 3 33.60 -20.33 41.15
CA GLN A 3 34.41 -20.59 39.94
C GLN A 3 34.62 -22.10 39.68
N ALA A 4 34.74 -22.93 40.72
CA ALA A 4 34.88 -24.39 40.53
C ALA A 4 33.56 -25.10 40.13
N THR A 5 32.42 -24.54 40.53
CA THR A 5 31.09 -25.01 40.09
C THR A 5 30.79 -24.60 38.64
N ARG A 6 31.20 -23.42 38.23
CA ARG A 6 31.06 -22.90 36.88
C ARG A 6 31.86 -23.75 35.87
N GLY A 7 33.14 -24.04 36.16
CA GLY A 7 33.96 -24.87 35.30
C GLY A 7 33.48 -26.33 35.15
N ARG A 8 32.83 -26.90 36.19
CA ARG A 8 32.22 -28.24 36.11
C ARG A 8 30.91 -28.25 35.27
N PHE A 9 30.15 -27.18 35.32
CA PHE A 9 28.94 -27.04 34.51
C PHE A 9 29.33 -26.89 33.03
N GLU A 10 30.30 -26.01 32.73
CA GLU A 10 30.82 -25.78 31.39
C GLU A 10 31.37 -27.08 30.77
N ALA A 11 32.20 -27.84 31.48
CA ALA A 11 32.73 -29.12 31.01
C ALA A 11 31.63 -30.19 30.75
N ARG A 12 30.56 -30.20 31.55
CA ARG A 12 29.40 -31.09 31.30
C ARG A 12 28.59 -30.66 30.09
N LEU A 13 28.42 -29.37 29.86
CA LEU A 13 27.75 -28.82 28.73
C LEU A 13 28.48 -29.17 27.42
N ASP A 14 29.82 -28.96 27.41
CA ASP A 14 30.68 -29.32 26.28
C ASP A 14 30.60 -30.82 25.92
N ALA A 15 30.71 -31.67 26.94
CA ALA A 15 30.61 -33.13 26.75
C ALA A 15 29.22 -33.55 26.24
N ALA A 16 28.15 -32.87 26.71
CA ALA A 16 26.79 -33.13 26.25
C ALA A 16 26.57 -32.68 24.80
N LEU A 17 27.05 -31.47 24.45
CA LEU A 17 26.95 -30.92 23.07
C LEU A 17 27.77 -31.75 22.08
N ALA A 18 29.04 -32.07 22.42
CA ALA A 18 29.86 -32.94 21.60
C ALA A 18 29.24 -34.32 21.44
N GLY A 19 28.68 -34.91 22.49
CA GLY A 19 27.97 -36.17 22.46
C GLY A 19 26.72 -36.14 21.56
N TRP A 20 25.97 -35.05 21.60
CA TRP A 20 24.79 -34.85 20.77
C TRP A 20 25.16 -34.71 19.29
N VAL A 21 26.15 -33.89 18.97
CA VAL A 21 26.64 -33.67 17.60
C VAL A 21 27.22 -34.98 17.01
N LEU A 22 27.98 -35.76 17.78
CA LEU A 22 28.50 -37.06 17.32
C LEU A 22 27.41 -38.12 17.13
N ARG A 23 26.31 -38.09 17.89
CA ARG A 23 25.14 -38.93 17.66
C ARG A 23 24.43 -38.54 16.35
N ALA A 24 24.27 -37.20 16.14
CA ALA A 24 23.69 -36.71 14.90
C ALA A 24 24.53 -37.10 13.67
N ASP A 25 25.89 -37.02 13.77
CA ASP A 25 26.78 -37.48 12.71
C ASP A 25 26.63 -38.98 12.41
N ARG A 26 26.55 -39.82 13.46
CA ARG A 26 26.32 -41.27 13.28
C ARG A 26 24.98 -41.62 12.61
N GLN A 27 23.97 -40.82 12.85
CA GLN A 27 22.61 -40.98 12.34
C GLN A 27 22.25 -39.91 11.27
N ALA A 28 23.25 -39.40 10.56
CA ALA A 28 23.08 -38.27 9.65
C ALA A 28 21.91 -38.40 8.66
N ARG A 29 21.72 -39.63 8.12
CA ARG A 29 20.60 -39.89 7.19
C ARG A 29 19.24 -39.77 7.88
N ALA A 30 19.09 -40.31 9.09
CA ALA A 30 17.84 -40.18 9.85
C ALA A 30 17.56 -38.76 10.26
N VAL A 31 18.59 -38.02 10.67
CA VAL A 31 18.48 -36.57 11.01
C VAL A 31 18.07 -35.74 9.79
N LEU A 32 18.68 -36.00 8.62
CA LEU A 32 18.32 -35.31 7.36
C LEU A 32 16.88 -35.60 6.93
N TRP A 33 16.45 -36.88 6.97
CA TRP A 33 15.07 -37.21 6.64
C TRP A 33 14.07 -36.63 7.65
N GLY A 34 14.40 -36.67 8.94
CA GLY A 34 13.60 -36.05 9.98
C GLY A 34 13.47 -34.52 9.80
N ALA A 35 14.61 -33.85 9.52
CA ALA A 35 14.62 -32.40 9.24
C ALA A 35 13.79 -32.08 7.98
N LEU A 36 13.93 -32.87 6.92
CA LEU A 36 13.15 -32.70 5.68
C LEU A 36 11.65 -32.86 5.92
N ALA A 37 11.27 -33.93 6.65
CA ALA A 37 9.86 -34.17 6.99
C ALA A 37 9.28 -33.04 7.86
N LEU A 38 10.02 -32.58 8.88
CA LEU A 38 9.58 -31.48 9.73
C LEU A 38 9.49 -30.17 8.95
N THR A 39 10.43 -29.92 8.02
CA THR A 39 10.38 -28.74 7.14
C THR A 39 9.17 -28.77 6.23
N ALA A 40 8.87 -29.94 5.62
CA ALA A 40 7.70 -30.10 4.80
C ALA A 40 6.39 -29.89 5.60
N LEU A 41 6.33 -30.40 6.82
CA LEU A 41 5.20 -30.18 7.73
C LEU A 41 5.05 -28.72 8.13
N ALA A 42 6.15 -28.06 8.49
CA ALA A 42 6.16 -26.64 8.90
C ALA A 42 5.71 -25.74 7.75
N LEU A 43 6.24 -25.94 6.53
CA LEU A 43 5.85 -25.19 5.34
C LEU A 43 4.42 -25.50 4.91
N GLY A 44 4.00 -26.79 4.95
CA GLY A 44 2.63 -27.18 4.64
C GLY A 44 1.61 -26.56 5.60
N TRP A 45 1.94 -26.55 6.90
CA TRP A 45 1.12 -25.89 7.91
C TRP A 45 1.07 -24.37 7.69
N ALA A 46 2.22 -23.73 7.50
CA ALA A 46 2.29 -22.30 7.26
C ALA A 46 1.53 -21.88 6.00
N ALA A 47 1.64 -22.65 4.91
CA ALA A 47 0.94 -22.35 3.65
C ALA A 47 -0.59 -22.34 3.78
N THR A 48 -1.15 -23.06 4.75
CA THR A 48 -2.61 -23.19 4.94
C THR A 48 -3.15 -22.37 6.11
N HIS A 49 -2.31 -21.98 7.07
CA HIS A 49 -2.76 -21.34 8.32
C HIS A 49 -2.11 -19.98 8.59
N LEU A 50 -1.05 -19.62 7.85
CA LEU A 50 -0.39 -18.33 8.04
C LEU A 50 -1.12 -17.23 7.26
N GLY A 51 -1.83 -16.38 7.97
CA GLY A 51 -2.43 -15.17 7.40
C GLY A 51 -1.44 -14.00 7.40
N VAL A 52 -1.66 -13.04 6.51
CA VAL A 52 -0.98 -11.73 6.55
C VAL A 52 -2.03 -10.69 6.93
N ASN A 53 -1.76 -9.95 8.01
CA ASN A 53 -2.62 -8.87 8.44
C ASN A 53 -1.99 -7.53 8.04
N SER A 54 -2.59 -6.88 7.06
CA SER A 54 -2.17 -5.57 6.56
C SER A 54 -2.86 -4.39 7.26
N ASP A 55 -3.72 -4.67 8.25
CA ASP A 55 -4.39 -3.63 9.01
C ASP A 55 -3.47 -3.12 10.13
N ASN A 56 -2.94 -1.92 9.94
CA ASN A 56 -2.02 -1.28 10.89
C ASN A 56 -2.67 -1.02 12.26
N ILE A 57 -3.99 -0.85 12.32
CA ILE A 57 -4.72 -0.67 13.58
C ILE A 57 -4.75 -1.97 14.38
N ARG A 58 -4.82 -3.12 13.72
CA ARG A 58 -4.79 -4.42 14.39
C ARG A 58 -3.41 -4.81 14.95
N MET A 59 -2.37 -4.02 14.68
CA MET A 59 -1.07 -4.17 15.35
C MET A 59 -1.08 -3.60 16.78
N LEU A 60 -2.04 -2.72 17.08
CA LEU A 60 -2.21 -2.15 18.40
C LEU A 60 -2.92 -3.14 19.32
N ASP A 61 -2.53 -3.12 20.59
CA ASP A 61 -3.18 -3.93 21.63
C ASP A 61 -4.68 -3.63 21.69
N GLU A 62 -5.49 -4.66 21.86
CA GLU A 62 -6.96 -4.56 21.90
C GLU A 62 -7.46 -3.73 23.07
N ASP A 63 -6.69 -3.67 24.16
CA ASP A 63 -7.03 -2.91 25.36
C ASP A 63 -6.73 -1.40 25.23
N LEU A 64 -6.06 -0.99 24.15
CA LEU A 64 -5.74 0.43 23.96
C LEU A 64 -7.01 1.25 23.64
N PRO A 65 -7.23 2.40 24.31
CA PRO A 65 -8.42 3.23 24.09
C PRO A 65 -8.55 3.73 22.64
N VAL A 66 -7.43 3.95 21.95
CA VAL A 66 -7.43 4.36 20.52
C VAL A 66 -7.97 3.23 19.64
N ARG A 67 -7.60 1.98 19.94
CA ARG A 67 -8.07 0.80 19.21
C ARG A 67 -9.56 0.60 19.42
N GLN A 68 -10.02 0.65 20.64
CA GLN A 68 -11.45 0.49 20.98
C GLN A 68 -12.33 1.55 20.30
N ARG A 69 -11.88 2.82 20.31
CA ARG A 69 -12.59 3.92 19.61
C ARG A 69 -12.60 3.73 18.09
N HIS A 70 -11.50 3.24 17.52
CA HIS A 70 -11.45 2.93 16.09
C HIS A 70 -12.41 1.80 15.73
N ASP A 71 -12.44 0.72 16.52
CA ASP A 71 -13.32 -0.42 16.27
C ASP A 71 -14.80 -0.04 16.45
N GLU A 72 -15.11 0.85 17.40
CA GLU A 72 -16.44 1.42 17.55
C GLU A 72 -16.80 2.30 16.34
N PHE A 73 -15.91 3.18 15.91
CA PHE A 73 -16.10 4.01 14.72
C PHE A 73 -16.30 3.16 13.45
N ALA A 74 -15.48 2.15 13.25
CA ALA A 74 -15.59 1.23 12.12
C ALA A 74 -16.90 0.45 12.09
N ARG A 75 -17.44 0.13 13.28
CA ARG A 75 -18.74 -0.54 13.40
C ARG A 75 -19.92 0.40 13.10
N VAL A 76 -19.83 1.67 13.54
CA VAL A 76 -20.89 2.66 13.32
C VAL A 76 -20.85 3.24 11.91
N PHE A 77 -19.64 3.42 11.35
CA PHE A 77 -19.41 4.02 10.04
C PHE A 77 -18.53 3.11 9.15
N PRO A 78 -19.02 1.93 8.75
CA PRO A 78 -18.24 0.97 7.98
C PRO A 78 -17.77 1.56 6.65
N ASN A 79 -18.60 2.37 5.99
CA ASN A 79 -18.33 2.99 4.71
C ASN A 79 -17.23 4.07 4.74
N LEU A 80 -16.82 4.53 5.93
CA LEU A 80 -15.75 5.51 6.07
C LEU A 80 -14.39 4.88 6.37
N THR A 81 -14.35 3.64 6.86
CA THR A 81 -13.10 2.97 7.24
C THR A 81 -12.44 2.23 6.09
N ASN A 82 -13.24 1.62 5.21
CA ASN A 82 -12.74 0.77 4.12
C ASN A 82 -13.08 1.32 2.72
N ALA A 83 -13.38 2.61 2.61
CA ALA A 83 -13.71 3.21 1.33
C ALA A 83 -12.48 3.44 0.45
N LEU A 84 -12.64 3.21 -0.84
CA LEU A 84 -11.77 3.73 -1.88
C LEU A 84 -12.24 5.16 -2.22
N LEU A 85 -11.30 6.08 -2.23
CA LEU A 85 -11.52 7.45 -2.66
C LEU A 85 -10.96 7.62 -4.06
N VAL A 86 -11.84 7.88 -5.01
CA VAL A 86 -11.46 8.11 -6.42
C VAL A 86 -11.54 9.59 -6.71
N VAL A 87 -10.41 10.18 -7.06
CA VAL A 87 -10.28 11.60 -7.37
C VAL A 87 -10.28 11.75 -8.89
N VAL A 88 -11.25 12.47 -9.40
CA VAL A 88 -11.44 12.76 -10.84
C VAL A 88 -11.15 14.23 -11.09
N ASP A 89 -10.02 14.52 -11.72
CA ASP A 89 -9.65 15.86 -12.16
C ASP A 89 -10.06 16.03 -13.64
N GLY A 90 -10.74 17.11 -13.96
CA GLY A 90 -11.15 17.43 -15.32
C GLY A 90 -10.65 18.80 -15.77
N PRO A 91 -10.61 19.06 -17.07
CA PRO A 91 -10.23 20.37 -17.60
C PRO A 91 -11.23 21.48 -17.21
N THR A 92 -12.49 21.12 -17.00
CA THR A 92 -13.55 22.02 -16.51
C THR A 92 -14.35 21.33 -15.40
N PRO A 93 -15.04 22.12 -14.52
CA PRO A 93 -15.91 21.58 -13.49
C PRO A 93 -16.98 20.61 -14.01
N GLU A 94 -17.58 20.96 -15.16
CA GLU A 94 -18.60 20.13 -15.79
C GLU A 94 -18.02 18.85 -16.37
N ALA A 95 -16.82 18.90 -16.94
CA ALA A 95 -16.12 17.70 -17.43
C ALA A 95 -15.78 16.78 -16.28
N ALA A 96 -15.26 17.33 -15.16
CA ALA A 96 -14.97 16.55 -13.95
C ALA A 96 -16.24 15.89 -13.39
N ARG A 97 -17.35 16.62 -13.28
CA ARG A 97 -18.64 16.08 -12.80
C ARG A 97 -19.20 14.99 -13.71
N ARG A 98 -19.20 15.23 -15.03
CA ARG A 98 -19.68 14.20 -16.01
C ARG A 98 -18.84 12.94 -15.93
N ALA A 99 -17.51 13.10 -15.89
CA ALA A 99 -16.61 11.96 -15.79
C ALA A 99 -16.79 11.21 -14.46
N ALA A 100 -16.94 11.92 -13.35
CA ALA A 100 -17.17 11.31 -12.04
C ALA A 100 -18.51 10.56 -12.00
N ARG A 101 -19.60 11.14 -12.52
CA ARG A 101 -20.89 10.44 -12.59
C ARG A 101 -20.79 9.19 -13.48
N ALA A 102 -20.24 9.32 -14.69
CA ALA A 102 -20.12 8.19 -15.61
C ALA A 102 -19.25 7.07 -15.04
N LEU A 103 -18.17 7.40 -14.30
CA LEU A 103 -17.35 6.40 -13.62
C LEU A 103 -18.09 5.78 -12.44
N ALA A 104 -18.80 6.58 -11.64
CA ALA A 104 -19.58 6.08 -10.50
C ALA A 104 -20.68 5.11 -10.96
N ASP A 105 -21.41 5.42 -12.04
CA ASP A 105 -22.42 4.53 -12.61
C ASP A 105 -21.83 3.20 -13.08
N ARG A 106 -20.65 3.22 -13.71
CA ARG A 106 -19.94 2.00 -14.13
C ARG A 106 -19.47 1.17 -12.93
N LEU A 107 -18.94 1.82 -11.89
CA LEU A 107 -18.51 1.13 -10.68
C LEU A 107 -19.71 0.53 -9.93
N ALA A 108 -20.81 1.26 -9.83
CA ALA A 108 -22.04 0.76 -9.22
C ALA A 108 -22.63 -0.47 -9.95
N ALA A 109 -22.44 -0.56 -11.27
CA ALA A 109 -22.82 -1.73 -12.05
C ALA A 109 -21.97 -2.98 -11.73
N ARG A 110 -20.82 -2.82 -11.07
CA ARG A 110 -19.89 -3.89 -10.67
C ARG A 110 -20.16 -4.36 -9.24
N ALA A 111 -21.36 -4.87 -8.97
CA ALA A 111 -21.75 -5.41 -7.68
C ALA A 111 -20.84 -6.56 -7.18
N ASP A 112 -20.07 -7.17 -8.07
CA ASP A 112 -19.05 -8.17 -7.75
C ASP A 112 -17.78 -7.57 -7.09
N ALA A 113 -17.57 -6.26 -7.24
CA ALA A 113 -16.38 -5.55 -6.76
C ALA A 113 -16.69 -4.42 -5.77
N PHE A 114 -17.91 -3.85 -5.82
CA PHE A 114 -18.31 -2.72 -4.98
C PHE A 114 -19.69 -2.95 -4.39
N SER A 115 -19.83 -2.72 -3.08
CA SER A 115 -21.11 -2.79 -2.35
C SER A 115 -21.89 -1.49 -2.43
N ASP A 116 -21.20 -0.34 -2.46
CA ASP A 116 -21.79 0.99 -2.57
C ASP A 116 -20.85 1.94 -3.32
N VAL A 117 -21.41 2.86 -4.10
CA VAL A 117 -20.66 3.87 -4.86
C VAL A 117 -21.47 5.16 -4.89
N PHE A 118 -20.91 6.25 -4.40
CA PHE A 118 -21.58 7.56 -4.46
C PHE A 118 -20.61 8.69 -4.75
N VAL A 119 -21.14 9.81 -5.26
CA VAL A 119 -20.38 11.02 -5.56
C VAL A 119 -20.85 12.11 -4.61
N PRO A 120 -20.03 12.50 -3.60
CA PRO A 120 -20.41 13.52 -2.64
C PRO A 120 -20.80 14.83 -3.30
N GLY A 121 -21.94 15.40 -2.90
CA GLY A 121 -22.45 16.68 -3.41
C GLY A 121 -23.18 16.62 -4.77
N VAL A 122 -23.28 15.45 -5.39
CA VAL A 122 -23.98 15.25 -6.67
C VAL A 122 -25.30 14.49 -6.50
N GLU A 123 -25.60 14.06 -5.30
CA GLU A 123 -26.85 13.35 -5.01
C GLU A 123 -28.08 14.28 -5.11
N PRO A 124 -29.26 13.73 -5.42
CA PRO A 124 -30.48 14.52 -5.59
C PRO A 124 -30.86 15.40 -4.42
N TYR A 125 -30.44 15.01 -3.22
CA TYR A 125 -30.61 15.84 -2.02
C TYR A 125 -29.78 17.14 -2.10
N PHE A 126 -28.49 17.06 -2.43
CA PHE A 126 -27.62 18.23 -2.49
C PHE A 126 -27.93 19.12 -3.69
N GLU A 127 -28.42 18.56 -4.80
CA GLU A 127 -28.88 19.35 -5.94
C GLU A 127 -30.10 20.25 -5.56
N ARG A 128 -30.99 19.74 -4.69
CA ARG A 128 -32.18 20.48 -4.24
C ARG A 128 -31.93 21.34 -3.01
N ALA A 129 -31.11 20.87 -2.09
CA ALA A 129 -30.93 21.49 -0.77
C ALA A 129 -29.53 22.11 -0.57
N GLY A 130 -28.65 22.09 -1.58
CA GLY A 130 -27.25 22.56 -1.47
C GLY A 130 -27.14 24.04 -1.06
N LEU A 131 -28.09 24.88 -1.43
CA LEU A 131 -28.12 26.28 -1.00
C LEU A 131 -28.36 26.46 0.50
N LEU A 132 -28.96 25.49 1.18
CA LEU A 132 -29.19 25.56 2.64
C LEU A 132 -27.90 25.48 3.46
N TYR A 133 -26.80 25.03 2.84
CA TYR A 133 -25.48 24.98 3.48
C TYR A 133 -24.65 26.25 3.31
N ARG A 134 -25.22 27.30 2.65
CA ARG A 134 -24.61 28.60 2.47
C ARG A 134 -25.05 29.58 3.54
N SER A 135 -24.16 30.51 3.88
CA SER A 135 -24.52 31.62 4.75
C SER A 135 -25.48 32.58 4.03
N PRO A 136 -26.29 33.40 4.78
CA PRO A 136 -27.14 34.39 4.18
C PRO A 136 -26.41 35.40 3.28
N ASP A 137 -25.19 35.81 3.66
CA ASP A 137 -24.38 36.75 2.89
C ASP A 137 -23.89 36.12 1.57
N GLU A 138 -23.48 34.83 1.58
CA GLU A 138 -23.13 34.10 0.36
C GLU A 138 -24.33 33.91 -0.56
N LEU A 139 -25.53 33.71 -0.02
CA LEU A 139 -26.77 33.61 -0.79
C LEU A 139 -27.16 34.95 -1.41
N ALA A 140 -27.01 36.04 -0.67
CA ALA A 140 -27.25 37.39 -1.22
C ALA A 140 -26.28 37.72 -2.36
N ALA A 141 -24.99 37.45 -2.17
CA ALA A 141 -23.96 37.66 -3.20
C ALA A 141 -24.23 36.79 -4.45
N LEU A 142 -24.65 35.54 -4.28
CA LEU A 142 -25.03 34.63 -5.38
C LEU A 142 -26.27 35.20 -6.12
N GLY A 143 -27.29 35.65 -5.37
CA GLY A 143 -28.49 36.28 -5.93
C GLY A 143 -28.19 37.48 -6.79
N ASP A 144 -27.36 38.39 -6.30
CA ASP A 144 -26.91 39.57 -7.03
C ASP A 144 -26.13 39.20 -8.30
N GLN A 145 -25.31 38.19 -8.22
CA GLN A 145 -24.55 37.70 -9.37
C GLN A 145 -25.45 37.09 -10.44
N ILE A 146 -26.39 36.22 -10.05
CA ILE A 146 -27.38 35.65 -10.97
C ILE A 146 -28.22 36.73 -11.62
N ALA A 147 -28.68 37.72 -10.85
CA ALA A 147 -29.45 38.85 -11.37
C ALA A 147 -28.71 39.67 -12.45
N ARG A 148 -27.38 39.80 -12.31
CA ARG A 148 -26.54 40.51 -13.32
C ARG A 148 -26.42 39.73 -14.63
N VAL A 149 -26.32 38.38 -14.60
CA VAL A 149 -26.11 37.58 -15.80
C VAL A 149 -27.41 37.01 -16.38
N GLN A 150 -28.51 37.05 -15.63
CA GLN A 150 -29.83 36.55 -16.04
C GLN A 150 -30.32 37.08 -17.40
N PRO A 151 -30.23 38.40 -17.72
CA PRO A 151 -30.67 38.91 -19.01
C PRO A 151 -29.92 38.28 -20.21
N PHE A 152 -28.61 38.08 -20.03
CA PHE A 152 -27.75 37.43 -21.03
C PHE A 152 -28.13 35.97 -21.22
N LEU A 153 -28.30 35.22 -20.13
CA LEU A 153 -28.66 33.79 -20.18
C LEU A 153 -30.03 33.60 -20.83
N LEU A 154 -31.03 34.41 -20.48
CA LEU A 154 -32.37 34.34 -21.08
C LEU A 154 -32.36 34.68 -22.57
N ALA A 155 -31.53 35.62 -23.00
CA ALA A 155 -31.38 35.94 -24.39
C ALA A 155 -30.75 34.80 -25.21
N LEU A 156 -29.75 34.13 -24.61
CA LEU A 156 -29.08 32.99 -25.21
C LEU A 156 -29.97 31.76 -25.23
N GLU A 157 -30.79 31.52 -24.20
CA GLU A 157 -31.73 30.40 -24.11
C GLU A 157 -32.83 30.55 -25.19
N ARG A 158 -33.31 31.74 -25.43
CA ARG A 158 -34.34 31.99 -26.45
C ARG A 158 -33.86 31.70 -27.87
N GLU A 159 -32.61 32.00 -28.15
CA GLU A 159 -31.99 31.78 -29.46
C GLU A 159 -30.54 31.31 -29.29
N PRO A 160 -30.35 29.96 -29.12
CA PRO A 160 -29.03 29.38 -28.85
C PRO A 160 -28.22 29.22 -30.16
N THR A 161 -27.94 30.33 -30.81
CA THR A 161 -27.16 30.38 -32.06
C THR A 161 -25.86 31.17 -31.86
N VAL A 162 -24.84 30.81 -32.66
CA VAL A 162 -23.55 31.55 -32.66
C VAL A 162 -23.75 33.02 -33.07
N ALA A 163 -24.71 33.26 -33.99
CA ALA A 163 -25.06 34.62 -34.44
C ALA A 163 -25.63 35.48 -33.29
N ASN A 164 -26.52 34.90 -32.48
CA ASN A 164 -27.07 35.57 -31.31
C ASN A 164 -25.97 35.79 -30.24
N LEU A 165 -25.10 34.81 -29.98
CA LEU A 165 -23.97 34.95 -29.10
C LEU A 165 -23.06 36.11 -29.53
N ALA A 166 -22.70 36.19 -30.81
CA ALA A 166 -21.89 37.32 -31.35
C ALA A 166 -22.61 38.65 -31.21
N THR A 167 -23.92 38.70 -31.35
CA THR A 167 -24.75 39.89 -31.16
C THR A 167 -24.75 40.33 -29.71
N LEU A 168 -24.89 39.40 -28.76
CA LEU A 168 -24.87 39.68 -27.33
C LEU A 168 -23.47 40.17 -26.86
N VAL A 169 -22.40 39.58 -27.38
CA VAL A 169 -21.02 40.03 -27.11
C VAL A 169 -20.84 41.43 -27.66
N ARG A 170 -21.30 41.74 -28.89
CA ARG A 170 -21.22 43.11 -29.46
C ARG A 170 -21.98 44.11 -28.61
N VAL A 171 -23.22 43.81 -28.21
CA VAL A 171 -24.03 44.68 -27.35
C VAL A 171 -23.36 44.92 -25.99
N GLY A 172 -22.71 43.87 -25.45
CA GLY A 172 -21.93 43.99 -24.22
C GLY A 172 -20.72 44.91 -24.38
N LEU A 173 -19.97 44.79 -25.48
CA LEU A 173 -18.84 45.64 -25.80
C LEU A 173 -19.24 47.10 -26.06
N ASP A 174 -20.37 47.34 -26.79
CA ASP A 174 -20.90 48.65 -27.03
C ASP A 174 -21.34 49.41 -25.76
N ARG A 175 -21.66 48.65 -24.71
CA ARG A 175 -22.03 49.17 -23.37
C ARG A 175 -20.90 49.14 -22.37
N PHE A 176 -19.72 48.72 -22.78
CA PHE A 176 -18.57 48.58 -21.89
C PHE A 176 -18.11 49.95 -21.40
N ASP A 177 -18.17 50.17 -20.08
CA ASP A 177 -17.60 51.35 -19.41
C ASP A 177 -16.31 50.95 -18.69
N PRO A 178 -15.14 51.40 -19.15
CA PRO A 178 -13.87 51.09 -18.52
C PRO A 178 -13.74 51.57 -17.06
N GLY A 179 -14.60 52.51 -16.62
CA GLY A 179 -14.64 53.01 -15.24
C GLY A 179 -15.49 52.11 -14.32
N ALA A 180 -16.43 51.36 -14.88
CA ALA A 180 -17.38 50.53 -14.12
C ALA A 180 -17.11 49.05 -14.20
N THR A 181 -16.36 48.54 -15.19
CA THR A 181 -16.13 47.13 -15.45
C THR A 181 -14.63 46.87 -15.66
N ASP A 182 -14.07 45.92 -14.95
CA ASP A 182 -12.69 45.51 -15.12
C ASP A 182 -12.45 44.96 -16.54
N PRO A 183 -11.53 45.56 -17.32
CA PRO A 183 -11.18 45.11 -18.67
C PRO A 183 -10.73 43.64 -18.70
N ALA A 184 -10.13 43.12 -17.64
CA ALA A 184 -9.70 41.73 -17.50
C ALA A 184 -10.87 40.73 -17.58
N THR A 185 -12.07 41.15 -17.12
CA THR A 185 -13.28 40.28 -17.21
C THR A 185 -13.71 40.08 -18.67
N TRP A 186 -13.68 41.13 -19.49
CA TRP A 186 -14.02 41.01 -20.93
C TRP A 186 -12.94 40.25 -21.70
N SER A 187 -11.66 40.51 -21.43
CA SER A 187 -10.56 39.74 -22.02
C SER A 187 -10.74 38.25 -21.78
N ALA A 188 -11.01 37.87 -20.56
CA ALA A 188 -11.20 36.46 -20.20
C ALA A 188 -12.42 35.79 -20.92
N VAL A 189 -13.52 36.54 -21.12
CA VAL A 189 -14.69 36.05 -21.88
C VAL A 189 -14.34 35.88 -23.36
N LEU A 190 -13.65 36.87 -23.96
CA LEU A 190 -13.25 36.80 -25.36
C LEU A 190 -12.20 35.71 -25.63
N ASP A 191 -11.24 35.56 -24.73
CA ASP A 191 -10.21 34.50 -24.80
C ASP A 191 -10.89 33.11 -24.77
N ARG A 192 -11.89 32.94 -23.92
CA ARG A 192 -12.66 31.67 -23.86
C ARG A 192 -13.47 31.36 -25.12
N ILE A 193 -14.09 32.40 -25.71
CA ILE A 193 -14.80 32.26 -26.97
C ILE A 193 -13.81 31.94 -28.09
N HIS A 194 -12.63 32.58 -28.08
CA HIS A 194 -11.56 32.31 -29.02
C HIS A 194 -11.08 30.86 -28.89
N ASP A 195 -10.74 30.41 -27.68
CA ASP A 195 -10.29 29.06 -27.40
C ASP A 195 -11.33 28.00 -27.82
N ALA A 196 -12.60 28.24 -27.50
CA ALA A 196 -13.69 27.36 -27.91
C ALA A 196 -13.83 27.30 -29.45
N THR A 197 -13.64 28.42 -30.13
CA THR A 197 -13.73 28.50 -31.59
C THR A 197 -12.56 27.75 -32.24
N VAL A 198 -11.33 27.96 -31.76
CA VAL A 198 -10.12 27.26 -32.24
C VAL A 198 -10.26 25.75 -32.06
N GLN A 199 -10.72 25.31 -30.89
CA GLN A 199 -10.89 23.90 -30.59
C GLN A 199 -11.96 23.20 -31.43
N VAL A 200 -13.03 23.91 -31.80
CA VAL A 200 -14.03 23.37 -32.78
C VAL A 200 -13.38 23.14 -34.14
N TYR A 201 -12.47 24.02 -34.56
CA TYR A 201 -11.71 23.85 -35.82
C TYR A 201 -10.65 22.74 -35.76
N GLU A 202 -10.08 22.49 -34.58
CA GLU A 202 -9.08 21.43 -34.37
C GLU A 202 -9.69 20.06 -34.05
N GLU A 203 -10.99 19.89 -34.23
CA GLU A 203 -11.75 18.65 -33.98
C GLU A 203 -11.73 18.15 -32.51
N TYR A 204 -11.35 18.98 -31.57
CA TYR A 204 -11.41 18.71 -30.13
C TYR A 204 -12.36 19.67 -29.42
N PRO A 205 -13.68 19.45 -29.48
CA PRO A 205 -14.63 20.37 -28.82
C PRO A 205 -14.49 20.27 -27.30
N VAL A 206 -13.78 21.19 -26.69
CA VAL A 206 -13.81 21.37 -25.24
C VAL A 206 -15.03 22.25 -24.92
N ALA A 207 -15.91 21.72 -24.10
CA ALA A 207 -17.08 22.51 -23.66
C ALA A 207 -16.61 23.74 -22.86
N VAL A 208 -17.08 24.92 -23.23
CA VAL A 208 -16.88 26.14 -22.44
C VAL A 208 -17.53 25.93 -21.08
N SER A 209 -16.79 26.18 -20.02
CA SER A 209 -17.35 26.12 -18.67
C SER A 209 -18.18 27.37 -18.38
N TRP A 210 -19.49 27.21 -18.42
CA TRP A 210 -20.43 28.26 -18.01
C TRP A 210 -20.30 28.58 -16.52
N GLU A 211 -19.99 27.59 -15.71
CA GLU A 211 -19.77 27.77 -14.27
C GLU A 211 -18.56 28.66 -14.00
N GLU A 212 -17.45 28.45 -14.66
CA GLU A 212 -16.28 29.32 -14.53
C GLU A 212 -16.55 30.74 -15.01
N LEU A 213 -17.32 30.91 -16.11
CA LEU A 213 -17.71 32.25 -16.58
C LEU A 213 -18.64 32.98 -15.61
N LEU A 214 -19.58 32.25 -15.00
CA LEU A 214 -20.55 32.84 -14.06
C LEU A 214 -19.92 33.19 -12.70
N VAL A 215 -18.91 32.40 -12.29
CA VAL A 215 -18.26 32.56 -10.96
C VAL A 215 -17.05 33.48 -11.00
N GLN A 216 -16.61 33.90 -12.19
CA GLN A 216 -15.46 34.80 -12.36
C GLN A 216 -15.67 36.11 -11.62
N GLY A 217 -14.75 36.43 -10.69
CA GLY A 217 -14.88 37.62 -9.81
C GLY A 217 -15.73 37.42 -8.55
N SER A 218 -16.27 36.23 -8.30
CA SER A 218 -16.98 35.91 -7.06
C SER A 218 -16.10 35.16 -6.05
N ALA A 219 -16.55 35.10 -4.78
CA ALA A 219 -15.93 34.27 -3.74
C ALA A 219 -16.17 32.75 -3.93
N LEU A 220 -17.00 32.38 -4.93
CA LEU A 220 -17.31 31.03 -5.25
C LEU A 220 -16.17 30.39 -6.05
N LYS A 221 -15.54 29.35 -5.52
CA LYS A 221 -14.52 28.60 -6.24
C LYS A 221 -15.18 27.45 -7.00
N THR A 222 -14.93 27.37 -8.29
CA THR A 222 -15.29 26.20 -9.08
C THR A 222 -14.30 25.06 -8.86
N ALA A 223 -14.79 23.86 -8.69
CA ALA A 223 -13.96 22.70 -8.44
C ALA A 223 -13.82 21.87 -9.71
N THR A 224 -12.65 21.94 -10.35
CA THR A 224 -12.29 21.03 -11.46
C THR A 224 -11.96 19.62 -10.98
N ARG A 225 -12.17 19.36 -9.69
CA ARG A 225 -11.95 18.08 -9.02
C ARG A 225 -13.24 17.57 -8.41
N GLN A 226 -13.53 16.31 -8.67
CA GLN A 226 -14.64 15.57 -8.07
C GLN A 226 -14.11 14.35 -7.31
N MET A 227 -14.85 13.91 -6.31
CA MET A 227 -14.53 12.71 -5.55
C MET A 227 -15.65 11.70 -5.73
N ILE A 228 -15.28 10.43 -5.87
CA ILE A 228 -16.19 9.29 -5.77
C ILE A 228 -15.76 8.50 -4.54
N VAL A 229 -16.70 8.12 -3.72
CA VAL A 229 -16.50 7.20 -2.60
C VAL A 229 -17.08 5.85 -3.03
N ALA A 230 -16.23 4.83 -3.03
CA ALA A 230 -16.62 3.48 -3.43
C ALA A 230 -16.26 2.50 -2.30
N GLU A 231 -17.21 1.71 -1.86
CA GLU A 231 -16.99 0.67 -0.86
C GLU A 231 -16.61 -0.64 -1.57
N PRO A 232 -15.35 -1.10 -1.45
CA PRO A 232 -14.90 -2.30 -2.12
C PRO A 232 -15.36 -3.57 -1.41
N VAL A 233 -15.72 -4.59 -2.17
CA VAL A 233 -15.90 -5.96 -1.64
C VAL A 233 -14.51 -6.57 -1.44
N LEU A 234 -14.06 -6.61 -0.18
CA LEU A 234 -12.74 -7.10 0.21
C LEU A 234 -12.76 -8.62 0.43
N ASP A 235 -11.80 -9.32 -0.15
CA ASP A 235 -11.59 -10.76 0.06
C ASP A 235 -10.45 -10.99 1.07
N PHE A 236 -10.78 -11.08 2.34
CA PHE A 236 -9.81 -11.29 3.41
C PHE A 236 -9.21 -12.72 3.44
N ALA A 237 -9.66 -13.64 2.61
CA ALA A 237 -8.99 -14.92 2.40
C ALA A 237 -7.77 -14.80 1.46
N SER A 238 -7.67 -13.68 0.74
CA SER A 238 -6.55 -13.35 -0.15
C SER A 238 -5.48 -12.55 0.60
N VAL A 239 -4.22 -12.75 0.21
CA VAL A 239 -3.08 -11.91 0.67
C VAL A 239 -3.26 -10.45 0.26
N LEU A 240 -3.99 -10.20 -0.81
CA LEU A 240 -4.29 -8.85 -1.33
C LEU A 240 -5.82 -8.64 -1.42
N PRO A 241 -6.48 -8.34 -0.29
CA PRO A 241 -7.95 -8.25 -0.24
C PRO A 241 -8.57 -7.29 -1.24
N ALA A 242 -7.89 -6.19 -1.56
CA ALA A 242 -8.37 -5.16 -2.48
C ALA A 242 -7.97 -5.37 -3.95
N ALA A 243 -7.28 -6.47 -4.30
CA ALA A 243 -6.77 -6.68 -5.66
C ALA A 243 -7.88 -6.64 -6.72
N ARG A 244 -8.99 -7.34 -6.48
CA ARG A 244 -10.11 -7.42 -7.42
C ARG A 244 -10.83 -6.09 -7.61
N PRO A 245 -11.27 -5.39 -6.55
CA PRO A 245 -11.91 -4.08 -6.72
C PRO A 245 -10.99 -3.03 -7.32
N LEU A 246 -9.70 -3.00 -6.97
CA LEU A 246 -8.75 -2.07 -7.57
C LEU A 246 -8.51 -2.34 -9.05
N ALA A 247 -8.41 -3.61 -9.46
CA ALA A 247 -8.29 -3.98 -10.86
C ALA A 247 -9.54 -3.58 -11.65
N ALA A 248 -10.74 -3.82 -11.10
CA ALA A 248 -12.00 -3.41 -11.70
C ALA A 248 -12.07 -1.88 -11.85
N LEU A 249 -11.75 -1.12 -10.81
CA LEU A 249 -11.74 0.33 -10.84
C LEU A 249 -10.78 0.88 -11.90
N ARG A 250 -9.56 0.36 -11.96
CA ARG A 250 -8.56 0.79 -12.96
C ARG A 250 -9.01 0.49 -14.38
N ALA A 251 -9.66 -0.65 -14.61
CA ALA A 251 -10.20 -1.01 -15.90
C ALA A 251 -11.33 -0.06 -16.33
N GLU A 252 -12.29 0.23 -15.44
CA GLU A 252 -13.40 1.16 -15.73
C GLU A 252 -12.90 2.60 -15.93
N ALA A 253 -11.92 3.04 -15.14
CA ALA A 253 -11.29 4.34 -15.30
C ALA A 253 -10.54 4.46 -16.64
N ALA A 254 -9.82 3.43 -17.07
CA ALA A 254 -9.16 3.40 -18.37
C ALA A 254 -10.17 3.41 -19.54
N ALA A 255 -11.32 2.73 -19.38
CA ALA A 255 -12.37 2.69 -20.38
C ALA A 255 -13.18 4.01 -20.49
N LEU A 256 -13.01 4.94 -19.54
CA LEU A 256 -13.74 6.21 -19.56
C LEU A 256 -13.32 7.12 -20.71
N ALA A 257 -12.10 6.97 -21.24
CA ALA A 257 -11.56 7.64 -22.44
C ALA A 257 -11.97 9.13 -22.61
N ALA A 258 -12.00 9.89 -21.50
CA ALA A 258 -12.37 11.30 -21.51
C ALA A 258 -11.12 12.18 -21.68
N PRO A 259 -10.98 12.95 -22.76
CA PRO A 259 -9.82 13.81 -22.99
C PRO A 259 -9.60 14.79 -21.84
N GLY A 260 -8.36 14.90 -21.35
CA GLY A 260 -7.98 15.81 -20.27
C GLY A 260 -8.46 15.41 -18.87
N VAL A 261 -9.18 14.30 -18.72
CA VAL A 261 -9.59 13.77 -17.41
C VAL A 261 -8.51 12.87 -16.85
N ARG A 262 -8.19 13.08 -15.57
CA ARG A 262 -7.25 12.26 -14.81
C ARG A 262 -7.97 11.62 -13.62
N VAL A 263 -7.88 10.31 -13.53
CA VAL A 263 -8.42 9.53 -12.40
C VAL A 263 -7.30 9.04 -11.52
N ARG A 264 -7.43 9.28 -10.22
CA ARG A 264 -6.49 8.82 -9.18
C ARG A 264 -7.26 8.11 -8.09
N VAL A 265 -6.64 7.11 -7.50
CA VAL A 265 -7.27 6.28 -6.47
C VAL A 265 -6.46 6.38 -5.20
N THR A 266 -7.13 6.49 -4.06
CA THR A 266 -6.55 6.45 -2.71
C THR A 266 -7.57 5.82 -1.75
N GLY A 267 -7.31 5.89 -0.46
CA GLY A 267 -8.10 5.23 0.59
C GLY A 267 -7.36 4.05 1.20
N ASN A 268 -7.75 3.67 2.42
CA ASN A 268 -7.05 2.62 3.16
C ASN A 268 -6.88 1.31 2.37
N PRO A 269 -7.89 0.77 1.67
CA PRO A 269 -7.72 -0.45 0.91
C PRO A 269 -6.72 -0.32 -0.24
N ALA A 270 -6.63 0.87 -0.88
CA ALA A 270 -5.67 1.12 -1.95
C ALA A 270 -4.25 1.25 -1.39
N LEU A 271 -4.08 2.02 -0.31
CA LEU A 271 -2.79 2.20 0.36
C LEU A 271 -2.24 0.87 0.88
N ASN A 272 -3.05 0.11 1.60
CA ASN A 272 -2.65 -1.21 2.10
C ASN A 272 -2.26 -2.17 0.96
N HIS A 273 -2.98 -2.13 -0.17
CA HIS A 273 -2.67 -2.95 -1.34
C HIS A 273 -1.30 -2.60 -1.94
N GLU A 274 -1.03 -1.31 -2.18
CA GLU A 274 0.25 -0.85 -2.73
C GLU A 274 1.40 -1.09 -1.75
N GLU A 275 1.16 -0.88 -0.45
CA GLU A 275 2.13 -1.14 0.61
C GLU A 275 2.51 -2.63 0.67
N MET A 276 1.52 -3.53 0.58
CA MET A 276 1.78 -4.96 0.55
C MET A 276 2.56 -5.40 -0.69
N LEU A 277 2.26 -4.82 -1.85
CA LEU A 277 3.03 -5.09 -3.08
C LEU A 277 4.47 -4.58 -2.97
N ALA A 278 4.66 -3.36 -2.47
CA ALA A 278 5.98 -2.78 -2.26
C ALA A 278 6.81 -3.61 -1.28
N LEU A 279 6.20 -4.02 -0.15
CA LEU A 279 6.85 -4.87 0.83
C LEU A 279 7.23 -6.24 0.28
N ALA A 280 6.33 -6.90 -0.44
CA ALA A 280 6.64 -8.19 -1.04
C ALA A 280 7.86 -8.10 -1.99
N TRP A 281 7.94 -7.01 -2.74
CA TRP A 281 9.09 -6.72 -3.59
C TRP A 281 10.35 -6.43 -2.78
N ASP A 282 10.29 -5.50 -1.82
CA ASP A 282 11.44 -5.06 -1.03
C ASP A 282 12.00 -6.19 -0.16
N VAL A 283 11.14 -6.95 0.51
CA VAL A 283 11.55 -8.12 1.31
C VAL A 283 12.13 -9.21 0.40
N GLY A 284 11.53 -9.45 -0.76
CA GLY A 284 12.02 -10.43 -1.73
C GLY A 284 13.40 -10.06 -2.27
N VAL A 285 13.59 -8.83 -2.75
CA VAL A 285 14.86 -8.35 -3.31
C VAL A 285 15.93 -8.23 -2.23
N SER A 286 15.61 -7.62 -1.08
CA SER A 286 16.55 -7.46 0.03
C SER A 286 16.94 -8.80 0.64
N GLY A 287 15.98 -9.71 0.79
CA GLY A 287 16.23 -11.06 1.29
C GLY A 287 17.14 -11.86 0.34
N LEU A 288 16.90 -11.79 -0.96
CA LEU A 288 17.77 -12.42 -1.95
C LEU A 288 19.17 -11.80 -1.95
N ALA A 289 19.28 -10.48 -1.92
CA ALA A 289 20.54 -9.78 -1.86
C ALA A 289 21.34 -10.13 -0.59
N ALA A 290 20.68 -10.16 0.57
CA ALA A 290 21.27 -10.58 1.83
C ALA A 290 21.74 -12.04 1.75
N PHE A 291 20.93 -12.94 1.20
CA PHE A 291 21.28 -14.35 1.05
C PHE A 291 22.50 -14.55 0.13
N VAL A 292 22.58 -13.83 -0.99
CA VAL A 292 23.72 -13.85 -1.92
C VAL A 292 24.97 -13.27 -1.28
N ALA A 293 24.84 -12.14 -0.57
CA ALA A 293 25.95 -11.52 0.14
C ALA A 293 26.53 -12.45 1.23
N VAL A 294 25.65 -13.08 2.01
CA VAL A 294 26.00 -14.07 3.02
C VAL A 294 26.69 -15.29 2.38
N ALA A 295 26.15 -15.81 1.28
CA ALA A 295 26.78 -16.91 0.54
C ALA A 295 28.19 -16.56 0.05
N GLY A 296 28.37 -15.34 -0.44
CA GLY A 296 29.68 -14.80 -0.85
C GLY A 296 30.69 -14.68 0.29
N LEU A 297 30.26 -14.11 1.43
CA LEU A 297 31.09 -14.00 2.63
C LEU A 297 31.46 -15.37 3.20
N LEU A 298 30.52 -16.31 3.25
CA LEU A 298 30.80 -17.67 3.65
C LEU A 298 31.81 -18.34 2.73
N TRP A 299 31.68 -18.13 1.42
CA TRP A 299 32.61 -18.72 0.47
C TRP A 299 34.02 -18.16 0.64
N LEU A 300 34.16 -16.85 0.89
CA LEU A 300 35.45 -16.22 1.17
C LEU A 300 36.07 -16.79 2.45
N ALA A 301 35.29 -17.00 3.51
CA ALA A 301 35.73 -17.50 4.80
C ALA A 301 36.09 -18.99 4.75
N LEU A 302 35.21 -19.81 4.23
CA LEU A 302 35.33 -21.28 4.30
C LEU A 302 36.05 -21.90 3.10
N ARG A 303 36.06 -21.22 1.95
CA ARG A 303 36.65 -21.69 0.69
C ARG A 303 36.24 -23.12 0.28
N SER A 304 35.02 -23.51 0.67
CA SER A 304 34.45 -24.84 0.41
C SER A 304 32.96 -24.73 0.12
N TRP A 305 32.54 -25.01 -1.13
CA TRP A 305 31.16 -24.99 -1.54
C TRP A 305 30.26 -25.96 -0.75
N ARG A 306 30.82 -27.10 -0.31
CA ARG A 306 30.08 -28.08 0.48
C ARG A 306 29.68 -27.52 1.84
N LEU A 307 30.59 -26.81 2.51
CA LEU A 307 30.32 -26.19 3.82
C LEU A 307 29.39 -24.97 3.68
N VAL A 308 29.59 -24.18 2.63
CA VAL A 308 28.68 -23.06 2.32
C VAL A 308 27.26 -23.58 2.07
N ALA A 309 27.11 -24.63 1.22
CA ALA A 309 25.82 -25.23 0.94
C ALA A 309 25.17 -25.80 2.21
N ALA A 310 25.93 -26.46 3.08
CA ALA A 310 25.42 -26.97 4.35
C ALA A 310 24.92 -25.83 5.25
N ALA A 311 25.66 -24.72 5.37
CA ALA A 311 25.24 -23.56 6.13
C ALA A 311 23.96 -22.91 5.60
N LEU A 312 23.90 -22.72 4.27
CA LEU A 312 22.73 -22.12 3.62
C LEU A 312 21.48 -22.99 3.71
N VAL A 313 21.62 -24.31 3.56
CA VAL A 313 20.52 -25.27 3.74
C VAL A 313 20.02 -25.25 5.19
N THR A 314 20.94 -25.22 6.17
CA THR A 314 20.57 -25.13 7.60
C THR A 314 19.83 -23.81 7.88
N LEU A 315 20.29 -22.70 7.30
CA LEU A 315 19.63 -21.40 7.40
C LEU A 315 18.20 -21.42 6.81
N ALA A 316 18.05 -22.01 5.62
CA ALA A 316 16.75 -22.13 4.96
C ALA A 316 15.78 -23.04 5.76
N VAL A 317 16.27 -24.16 6.28
CA VAL A 317 15.50 -25.06 7.15
C VAL A 317 15.07 -24.34 8.43
N GLY A 318 15.97 -23.63 9.07
CA GLY A 318 15.65 -22.87 10.29
C GLY A 318 14.63 -21.78 10.04
N LEU A 319 14.73 -21.06 8.93
CA LEU A 319 13.72 -20.06 8.52
C LEU A 319 12.34 -20.70 8.32
N ALA A 320 12.30 -21.87 7.65
CA ALA A 320 11.06 -22.61 7.46
C ALA A 320 10.43 -23.05 8.78
N TRP A 321 11.24 -23.52 9.73
CA TRP A 321 10.75 -23.91 11.06
C TRP A 321 10.26 -22.70 11.87
N THR A 322 10.98 -21.59 11.81
CA THR A 322 10.56 -20.35 12.46
C THR A 322 9.24 -19.84 11.90
N THR A 323 9.08 -19.90 10.57
CA THR A 323 7.83 -19.54 9.90
C THR A 323 6.68 -20.47 10.31
N GLY A 324 6.94 -21.79 10.35
CA GLY A 324 5.97 -22.77 10.83
C GLY A 324 5.57 -22.54 12.29
N PHE A 325 6.54 -22.25 13.17
CA PHE A 325 6.28 -21.91 14.56
C PHE A 325 5.50 -20.59 14.71
N ALA A 326 5.84 -19.55 13.94
CA ALA A 326 5.10 -18.29 13.94
C ALA A 326 3.64 -18.50 13.49
N SER A 327 3.42 -19.36 12.49
CA SER A 327 2.06 -19.74 12.06
C SER A 327 1.27 -20.45 13.16
N LEU A 328 1.93 -21.30 13.93
CA LEU A 328 1.31 -22.07 15.02
C LEU A 328 1.03 -21.20 16.26
N ALA A 329 1.99 -20.34 16.62
CA ALA A 329 1.96 -19.56 17.85
C ALA A 329 1.14 -18.25 17.72
N VAL A 330 1.16 -17.62 16.54
CA VAL A 330 0.56 -16.30 16.29
C VAL A 330 -0.55 -16.40 15.24
N GLY A 331 -0.40 -17.24 14.23
CA GLY A 331 -1.38 -17.47 13.17
C GLY A 331 -1.40 -16.41 12.07
N HIS A 332 -0.85 -15.23 12.30
CA HIS A 332 -0.76 -14.18 11.29
C HIS A 332 0.53 -13.37 11.42
N LEU A 333 1.05 -12.90 10.29
CA LEU A 333 2.17 -11.98 10.23
C LEU A 333 1.64 -10.58 9.86
N ASN A 334 2.24 -9.57 10.46
CA ASN A 334 2.03 -8.19 10.08
C ASN A 334 3.24 -7.65 9.30
N LEU A 335 3.12 -6.41 8.82
CA LEU A 335 4.17 -5.73 8.05
C LEU A 335 5.53 -5.73 8.76
N VAL A 336 5.53 -5.47 10.07
CA VAL A 336 6.76 -5.42 10.88
C VAL A 336 7.34 -6.82 11.05
N SER A 337 6.50 -7.81 11.28
CA SER A 337 6.96 -9.19 11.48
C SER A 337 7.51 -9.82 10.19
N LEU A 338 7.12 -9.38 9.00
CA LEU A 338 7.70 -9.87 7.74
C LEU A 338 9.21 -9.59 7.64
N THR A 339 9.71 -8.53 8.29
CA THR A 339 11.14 -8.19 8.29
C THR A 339 11.99 -9.18 9.08
N PHE A 340 11.37 -10.04 9.93
CA PHE A 340 12.10 -11.04 10.70
C PHE A 340 12.91 -12.00 9.81
N ALA A 341 12.42 -12.28 8.59
CA ALA A 341 13.11 -13.18 7.68
C ALA A 341 14.50 -12.65 7.28
N VAL A 342 14.62 -11.34 7.04
CA VAL A 342 15.90 -10.69 6.71
C VAL A 342 16.82 -10.67 7.93
N LEU A 343 16.28 -10.35 9.11
CA LEU A 343 17.02 -10.40 10.38
C LEU A 343 17.50 -11.81 10.70
N TYR A 344 16.65 -12.83 10.44
CA TYR A 344 17.02 -14.20 10.68
C TYR A 344 18.19 -14.65 9.79
N ILE A 345 18.26 -14.21 8.53
CA ILE A 345 19.39 -14.50 7.64
C ILE A 345 20.70 -14.00 8.28
N GLY A 346 20.71 -12.78 8.84
CA GLY A 346 21.88 -12.22 9.51
C GLY A 346 22.26 -12.97 10.80
N LEU A 347 21.31 -13.18 11.69
CA LEU A 347 21.55 -13.84 12.98
C LEU A 347 21.83 -15.33 12.86
N GLY A 348 21.12 -16.03 11.98
CA GLY A 348 21.24 -17.47 11.81
C GLY A 348 22.59 -17.89 11.22
N ILE A 349 23.20 -17.02 10.40
CA ILE A 349 24.49 -17.32 9.79
C ILE A 349 25.65 -17.21 10.77
N ASP A 350 25.56 -16.35 11.77
CA ASP A 350 26.60 -16.11 12.76
C ASP A 350 26.96 -17.42 13.50
N PHE A 351 25.97 -18.17 13.92
CA PHE A 351 26.16 -19.49 14.53
C PHE A 351 26.85 -20.49 13.59
N ALA A 352 26.46 -20.50 12.30
CA ALA A 352 27.05 -21.40 11.33
C ALA A 352 28.51 -21.03 11.02
N ILE A 353 28.86 -19.75 10.96
CA ILE A 353 30.23 -19.27 10.70
C ILE A 353 31.16 -19.75 11.81
N HIS A 354 30.83 -19.48 13.08
CA HIS A 354 31.65 -19.85 14.21
C HIS A 354 31.93 -21.37 14.23
N LEU A 355 30.89 -22.20 14.11
CA LEU A 355 31.05 -23.64 14.11
C LEU A 355 31.91 -24.13 12.93
N LEU A 356 31.64 -23.66 11.72
CA LEU A 356 32.35 -24.12 10.53
C LEU A 356 33.78 -23.61 10.45
N MET A 357 34.09 -22.42 10.98
CA MET A 357 35.46 -21.92 11.05
C MET A 357 36.29 -22.75 12.01
N HIS A 358 35.79 -23.03 13.23
CA HIS A 358 36.45 -23.92 14.17
C HIS A 358 36.66 -25.33 13.61
N TYR A 359 35.65 -25.88 12.98
CA TYR A 359 35.75 -27.18 12.30
C TYR A 359 36.84 -27.18 11.22
N THR A 360 36.86 -26.16 10.32
CA THR A 360 37.86 -26.08 9.24
C THR A 360 39.26 -25.89 9.77
N GLU A 361 39.42 -25.12 10.86
CA GLU A 361 40.72 -24.93 11.50
C GLU A 361 41.28 -26.24 12.10
N GLN A 362 40.44 -27.01 12.77
CA GLN A 362 40.87 -28.32 13.32
C GLN A 362 41.16 -29.32 12.21
N ARG A 363 40.36 -29.33 11.13
CA ARG A 363 40.64 -30.15 9.94
C ARG A 363 41.96 -29.79 9.26
N ARG A 364 42.33 -28.50 9.23
CA ARG A 364 43.62 -28.03 8.69
C ARG A 364 44.80 -28.48 9.58
N ARG A 365 44.58 -28.66 10.87
CA ARG A 365 45.58 -29.22 11.80
C ARG A 365 45.75 -30.74 11.70
N GLY A 366 44.98 -31.39 10.82
CA GLY A 366 45.07 -32.82 10.60
C GLY A 366 44.14 -33.68 11.46
N GLU A 367 43.31 -33.06 12.31
CA GLU A 367 42.37 -33.79 13.16
C GLU A 367 41.38 -34.62 12.35
N PRO A 368 41.04 -35.87 12.78
CA PRO A 368 39.97 -36.67 12.16
C PRO A 368 38.64 -35.94 12.16
N HIS A 369 37.77 -36.28 11.23
CA HIS A 369 36.45 -35.61 11.05
C HIS A 369 35.65 -35.52 12.36
N ARG A 370 35.57 -36.65 13.10
CA ARG A 370 34.80 -36.69 14.37
C ARG A 370 35.40 -35.89 15.49
N ASP A 371 36.72 -35.91 15.61
CA ASP A 371 37.42 -35.14 16.64
C ASP A 371 37.36 -33.63 16.34
N ALA A 372 37.51 -33.24 15.08
CA ALA A 372 37.31 -31.87 14.62
C ALA A 372 35.88 -31.37 14.87
N LEU A 373 34.89 -32.24 14.65
CA LEU A 373 33.49 -31.89 14.88
C LEU A 373 33.15 -31.72 16.34
N ALA A 374 33.64 -32.68 17.19
CA ALA A 374 33.48 -32.60 18.63
C ALA A 374 34.19 -31.38 19.25
N GLY A 375 35.44 -31.10 18.81
CA GLY A 375 36.19 -29.95 19.27
C GLY A 375 35.56 -28.62 18.86
N ALA A 376 35.06 -28.52 17.63
CA ALA A 376 34.34 -27.32 17.15
C ALA A 376 33.05 -27.10 17.95
N SER A 377 32.28 -28.15 18.22
CA SER A 377 31.03 -28.04 18.99
C SER A 377 31.24 -27.68 20.46
N ALA A 378 32.33 -28.13 21.05
CA ALA A 378 32.71 -27.76 22.42
C ALA A 378 33.17 -26.30 22.50
N ALA A 379 33.99 -25.85 21.54
CA ALA A 379 34.52 -24.47 21.54
C ALA A 379 33.44 -23.40 21.34
N VAL A 380 32.43 -23.72 20.48
CA VAL A 380 31.39 -22.75 20.08
C VAL A 380 30.10 -22.92 20.89
N GLY A 381 29.87 -24.12 21.43
CA GLY A 381 28.63 -24.43 22.13
C GLY A 381 28.37 -23.58 23.37
N GLN A 382 29.42 -23.25 24.14
CA GLN A 382 29.32 -22.39 25.34
C GLN A 382 28.97 -20.94 24.93
N GLU A 383 29.64 -20.40 23.89
CA GLU A 383 29.40 -19.04 23.40
C GLU A 383 27.97 -18.89 22.86
N LEU A 384 27.52 -19.90 22.10
CA LEU A 384 26.15 -19.94 21.54
C LEU A 384 25.09 -20.06 22.62
N PHE A 385 25.36 -20.92 23.65
CA PHE A 385 24.44 -21.06 24.76
C PHE A 385 24.36 -19.77 25.60
N ALA A 386 25.46 -19.13 25.84
CA ALA A 386 25.50 -17.86 26.57
C ALA A 386 24.79 -16.74 25.79
N ALA A 387 24.96 -16.68 24.46
CA ALA A 387 24.30 -15.70 23.60
C ALA A 387 22.79 -15.95 23.43
N SER A 388 22.33 -17.21 23.64
CA SER A 388 20.90 -17.55 23.53
C SER A 388 20.12 -17.28 24.83
N LEU A 389 20.80 -17.06 25.96
CA LEU A 389 20.16 -16.70 27.22
C LEU A 389 19.77 -15.21 27.19
N PRO A 390 18.49 -14.87 27.43
CA PRO A 390 18.12 -13.46 27.55
C PRO A 390 18.88 -12.82 28.68
N ILE A 391 19.58 -11.73 28.40
CA ILE A 391 20.21 -10.87 29.41
C ILE A 391 19.07 -10.09 30.06
N TYR A 392 18.64 -10.54 31.25
CA TYR A 392 17.75 -9.76 32.09
C TYR A 392 18.60 -8.92 33.08
#